data_b5f8acd882718a7a3d3289da60330d83
#
_entry.id   b5f8acd882718a7a3d3289da60330d83
#
_cell.length_a   1.000
_cell.length_b   1.000
_cell.length_c   1.000
_cell.angle_alpha   90.00
_cell.angle_beta   90.00
_cell.angle_gamma   90.00
#
_symmetry.space_group_name_H-M   'P 1'
#
loop_
_entity.id
_entity.type
_entity.pdbx_description
1 polymer ?
#
loop_
_entity_poly.entity_id
_entity_poly.type
_entity_poly.pdbx_seq_one_letter_code
_entity_poly.pdbx_strand_id
1 'polypeptide(L)'
;MKPYDILAIGELNVDLILNNIDGEPEVGKEKFAGDMILTLGSSTAIFAANAAALGAKVGFVGMIGQDTLGNLIRESLEAKGVDTSMLIETDELSSGATIVLNYGEDRAMVTYQGAMAVMSFVDIDKSVFEKCRHIHISSIFLQPALKADLEKILDYARVQGVTTSLDTQWDPTEIWDFDYTRILPLVSVFLPNEKELMLLTSSETIDEAVGKIKPYVNTAIIKMGSKGSLLVRRGEEPAFLPSFLNTEVVDAIGAGDSFNAGCISRFVKGETLEDCQRFGNLTGAINTTAAGGTGAFADKKTIEEIARNRFNQHITL
;
A
#
# COMPACT_ATOMS: atom_id res chain seq x y z
N MET A 1 6.86 -24.55 -9.57
CA MET A 1 6.02 -23.33 -9.72
C MET A 1 6.05 -22.66 -8.35
N LYS A 2 6.33 -21.35 -8.28
CA LYS A 2 6.34 -20.62 -6.99
C LYS A 2 4.92 -20.58 -6.42
N PRO A 3 4.70 -20.84 -5.11
CA PRO A 3 3.35 -20.89 -4.53
C PRO A 3 2.67 -19.51 -4.49
N TYR A 4 3.43 -18.41 -4.37
CA TYR A 4 2.90 -17.07 -4.35
C TYR A 4 3.24 -16.29 -5.62
N ASP A 5 2.28 -15.55 -6.12
CA ASP A 5 2.51 -14.54 -7.15
C ASP A 5 3.15 -13.32 -6.51
N ILE A 6 2.65 -12.91 -5.33
CA ILE A 6 3.08 -11.73 -4.57
C ILE A 6 3.32 -12.12 -3.11
N LEU A 7 4.41 -11.63 -2.54
CA LEU A 7 4.66 -11.59 -1.12
C LEU A 7 4.60 -10.13 -0.65
N ALA A 8 3.65 -9.78 0.20
CA ALA A 8 3.61 -8.48 0.84
C ALA A 8 4.51 -8.51 2.09
N ILE A 9 5.42 -7.56 2.20
CA ILE A 9 6.28 -7.39 3.38
C ILE A 9 6.06 -5.99 3.92
N GLY A 10 5.55 -5.88 5.15
CA GLY A 10 5.29 -4.55 5.67
C GLY A 10 4.56 -4.49 7.01
N GLU A 11 4.09 -3.28 7.29
CA GLU A 11 3.41 -2.94 8.53
C GLU A 11 2.07 -3.65 8.66
N LEU A 12 1.68 -3.87 9.90
CA LEU A 12 0.38 -4.41 10.28
C LEU A 12 -0.17 -3.63 11.47
N ASN A 13 -1.34 -3.02 11.27
CA ASN A 13 -2.08 -2.34 12.32
C ASN A 13 -3.58 -2.46 12.10
N VAL A 14 -4.33 -2.14 13.13
CA VAL A 14 -5.78 -1.88 13.03
C VAL A 14 -6.04 -0.39 13.02
N ASP A 15 -7.10 0.03 12.34
CA ASP A 15 -7.62 1.39 12.40
C ASP A 15 -8.89 1.42 13.26
N LEU A 16 -8.86 2.21 14.34
CA LEU A 16 -10.02 2.59 15.13
C LEU A 16 -10.51 3.95 14.64
N ILE A 17 -11.55 3.94 13.84
CA ILE A 17 -12.09 5.15 13.19
C ILE A 17 -13.27 5.67 14.01
N LEU A 18 -13.19 6.90 14.48
CA LEU A 18 -14.26 7.64 15.13
C LEU A 18 -14.85 8.66 14.17
N ASN A 19 -16.15 8.55 13.90
CA ASN A 19 -16.87 9.42 12.96
C ASN A 19 -17.85 10.34 13.71
N ASN A 20 -18.21 11.45 13.08
CA ASN A 20 -19.18 12.41 13.58
C ASN A 20 -18.80 12.91 14.98
N ILE A 21 -17.57 13.37 15.14
CA ILE A 21 -17.05 13.89 16.39
C ILE A 21 -17.51 15.36 16.54
N ASP A 22 -18.00 15.71 17.73
CA ASP A 22 -18.43 17.08 18.05
C ASP A 22 -17.22 17.96 18.42
N GLY A 23 -16.56 18.50 17.38
CA GLY A 23 -15.39 19.36 17.48
C GLY A 23 -14.08 18.63 17.81
N GLU A 24 -12.98 19.36 17.84
CA GLU A 24 -11.64 18.79 18.10
C GLU A 24 -11.50 18.38 19.59
N PRO A 25 -10.68 17.33 19.89
CA PRO A 25 -10.35 16.95 21.25
C PRO A 25 -9.66 18.10 22.00
N GLU A 26 -10.11 18.35 23.21
CA GLU A 26 -9.54 19.33 24.11
C GLU A 26 -9.03 18.67 25.38
N VAL A 27 -7.84 19.04 25.86
CA VAL A 27 -7.26 18.49 27.09
C VAL A 27 -8.20 18.73 28.29
N GLY A 28 -8.51 17.63 29.00
CA GLY A 28 -9.38 17.67 30.18
C GLY A 28 -10.89 17.71 29.88
N LYS A 29 -11.30 17.58 28.62
CA LYS A 29 -12.71 17.49 28.22
C LYS A 29 -13.00 16.18 27.48
N GLU A 30 -14.22 15.69 27.65
CA GLU A 30 -14.74 14.54 26.92
C GLU A 30 -15.52 15.01 25.69
N LYS A 31 -15.33 14.33 24.56
CA LYS A 31 -16.08 14.51 23.30
C LYS A 31 -16.75 13.21 22.92
N PHE A 32 -17.91 13.29 22.30
CA PHE A 32 -18.62 12.12 21.81
C PHE A 32 -18.36 11.93 20.30
N ALA A 33 -18.21 10.68 19.89
CA ALA A 33 -18.28 10.26 18.49
C ALA A 33 -19.65 9.65 18.22
N GLY A 34 -20.22 9.90 17.05
CA GLY A 34 -21.50 9.35 16.64
C GLY A 34 -21.43 7.91 16.12
N ASP A 35 -20.24 7.46 15.69
CA ASP A 35 -20.02 6.13 15.17
C ASP A 35 -18.56 5.70 15.37
N MET A 36 -18.35 4.39 15.48
CA MET A 36 -17.03 3.79 15.67
C MET A 36 -16.87 2.54 14.79
N ILE A 37 -15.77 2.49 14.04
CA ILE A 37 -15.39 1.35 13.20
C ILE A 37 -14.01 0.87 13.63
N LEU A 38 -13.87 -0.43 13.90
CA LEU A 38 -12.60 -1.11 14.07
C LEU A 38 -12.37 -1.99 12.84
N THR A 39 -11.31 -1.74 12.10
CA THR A 39 -11.02 -2.41 10.82
C THR A 39 -9.55 -2.69 10.64
N LEU A 40 -9.22 -3.54 9.66
CA LEU A 40 -7.86 -3.70 9.18
C LEU A 40 -7.37 -2.35 8.64
N GLY A 41 -6.30 -1.83 9.22
CA GLY A 41 -5.54 -0.70 8.70
C GLY A 41 -4.41 -1.18 7.78
N SER A 42 -3.30 -0.44 7.76
CA SER A 42 -2.09 -0.79 7.03
C SER A 42 -2.23 -0.72 5.50
N SER A 43 -1.43 0.13 4.88
CA SER A 43 -1.32 0.20 3.41
C SER A 43 -0.88 -1.13 2.82
N THR A 44 0.10 -1.82 3.44
CA THR A 44 0.57 -3.13 2.98
C THR A 44 -0.53 -4.19 3.08
N ALA A 45 -1.34 -4.17 4.14
CA ALA A 45 -2.44 -5.13 4.32
C ALA A 45 -3.60 -4.86 3.34
N ILE A 46 -3.97 -3.59 3.12
CA ILE A 46 -4.95 -3.20 2.10
C ILE A 46 -4.50 -3.65 0.71
N PHE A 47 -3.23 -3.38 0.36
CA PHE A 47 -2.64 -3.88 -0.89
C PHE A 47 -2.78 -5.41 -1.02
N ALA A 48 -2.36 -6.16 0.02
CA ALA A 48 -2.39 -7.63 0.00
C ALA A 48 -3.81 -8.18 -0.16
N ALA A 49 -4.77 -7.66 0.61
CA ALA A 49 -6.18 -8.03 0.55
C ALA A 49 -6.77 -7.77 -0.85
N ASN A 50 -6.52 -6.58 -1.40
CA ASN A 50 -7.06 -6.20 -2.71
C ASN A 50 -6.38 -6.97 -3.86
N ALA A 51 -5.07 -7.24 -3.78
CA ALA A 51 -4.38 -8.09 -4.75
C ALA A 51 -4.92 -9.54 -4.74
N ALA A 52 -5.24 -10.09 -3.56
CA ALA A 52 -5.88 -11.39 -3.44
C ALA A 52 -7.30 -11.39 -4.02
N ALA A 53 -8.11 -10.36 -3.78
CA ALA A 53 -9.43 -10.19 -4.37
C ALA A 53 -9.37 -10.09 -5.91
N LEU A 54 -8.28 -9.51 -6.46
CA LEU A 54 -7.99 -9.46 -7.90
C LEU A 54 -7.45 -10.79 -8.48
N GLY A 55 -7.34 -11.83 -7.64
CA GLY A 55 -7.01 -13.19 -8.04
C GLY A 55 -5.54 -13.56 -7.97
N ALA A 56 -4.68 -12.73 -7.40
CA ALA A 56 -3.30 -13.09 -7.13
C ALA A 56 -3.21 -14.04 -5.91
N LYS A 57 -2.23 -14.94 -5.91
CA LYS A 57 -1.87 -15.73 -4.73
C LYS A 57 -0.92 -14.90 -3.88
N VAL A 58 -1.42 -14.40 -2.75
CA VAL A 58 -0.70 -13.46 -1.89
C VAL A 58 -0.35 -14.10 -0.55
N GLY A 59 0.92 -14.01 -0.15
CA GLY A 59 1.37 -14.28 1.21
C GLY A 59 1.79 -13.00 1.90
N PHE A 60 1.76 -12.97 3.22
CA PHE A 60 2.13 -11.80 4.01
C PHE A 60 3.23 -12.11 5.03
N VAL A 61 4.25 -11.25 5.06
CA VAL A 61 5.29 -11.21 6.08
C VAL A 61 5.18 -9.88 6.81
N GLY A 62 4.87 -9.93 8.08
CA GLY A 62 4.74 -8.78 8.96
C GLY A 62 4.80 -9.23 10.40
N MET A 63 4.98 -8.31 11.34
CA MET A 63 5.06 -8.63 12.75
C MET A 63 3.83 -8.09 13.49
N ILE A 64 3.20 -8.96 14.29
CA ILE A 64 2.05 -8.66 15.14
C ILE A 64 2.33 -9.09 16.59
N GLY A 65 1.65 -8.46 17.54
CA GLY A 65 1.65 -8.91 18.93
C GLY A 65 0.75 -10.14 19.12
N GLN A 66 1.03 -10.93 20.15
CA GLN A 66 0.14 -12.01 20.63
C GLN A 66 -1.02 -11.41 21.42
N ASP A 67 -1.87 -10.61 20.76
CA ASP A 67 -2.97 -9.88 21.39
C ASP A 67 -4.24 -9.91 20.52
N THR A 68 -5.32 -9.29 21.04
CA THR A 68 -6.62 -9.24 20.36
C THR A 68 -6.53 -8.53 18.99
N LEU A 69 -5.68 -7.48 18.87
CA LEU A 69 -5.51 -6.75 17.63
C LEU A 69 -4.74 -7.58 16.60
N GLY A 70 -3.73 -8.33 17.04
CA GLY A 70 -2.99 -9.26 16.17
C GLY A 70 -3.90 -10.37 15.62
N ASN A 71 -4.79 -10.91 16.44
CA ASN A 71 -5.80 -11.88 15.99
C ASN A 71 -6.76 -11.25 14.97
N LEU A 72 -7.26 -10.05 15.21
CA LEU A 72 -8.12 -9.33 14.29
C LEU A 72 -7.43 -9.09 12.92
N ILE A 73 -6.15 -8.69 12.93
CA ILE A 73 -5.36 -8.50 11.72
C ILE A 73 -5.28 -9.80 10.93
N ARG A 74 -4.89 -10.89 11.60
CA ARG A 74 -4.78 -12.23 10.98
C ARG A 74 -6.09 -12.67 10.36
N GLU A 75 -7.17 -12.69 11.12
CA GLU A 75 -8.50 -13.10 10.67
C GLU A 75 -9.00 -12.25 9.50
N SER A 76 -8.73 -10.93 9.53
CA SER A 76 -9.10 -10.01 8.45
C SER A 76 -8.36 -10.32 7.15
N LEU A 77 -7.06 -10.63 7.21
CA LEU A 77 -6.25 -11.01 6.05
C LEU A 77 -6.71 -12.37 5.49
N GLU A 78 -6.91 -13.36 6.35
CA GLU A 78 -7.38 -14.71 5.97
C GLU A 78 -8.76 -14.66 5.30
N ALA A 79 -9.69 -13.85 5.84
CA ALA A 79 -11.01 -13.64 5.24
C ALA A 79 -10.95 -13.05 3.83
N LYS A 80 -9.84 -12.35 3.49
CA LYS A 80 -9.56 -11.82 2.14
C LYS A 80 -8.74 -12.77 1.25
N GLY A 81 -8.41 -13.97 1.74
CA GLY A 81 -7.66 -14.98 1.00
C GLY A 81 -6.15 -14.76 0.96
N VAL A 82 -5.62 -13.98 1.89
CA VAL A 82 -4.17 -13.79 2.06
C VAL A 82 -3.63 -14.90 2.98
N ASP A 83 -2.52 -15.52 2.60
CA ASP A 83 -1.85 -16.52 3.43
C ASP A 83 -1.06 -15.83 4.55
N THR A 84 -1.45 -16.08 5.80
CA THR A 84 -0.89 -15.50 7.01
C THR A 84 0.12 -16.42 7.72
N SER A 85 0.46 -17.57 7.14
CA SER A 85 1.36 -18.57 7.76
C SER A 85 2.79 -18.05 7.99
N MET A 86 3.14 -16.92 7.38
CA MET A 86 4.45 -16.27 7.50
C MET A 86 4.43 -15.02 8.40
N LEU A 87 3.32 -14.77 9.11
CA LEU A 87 3.27 -13.71 10.11
C LEU A 87 4.18 -14.06 11.30
N ILE A 88 4.91 -13.07 11.76
CA ILE A 88 5.80 -13.17 12.92
C ILE A 88 5.03 -12.67 14.14
N GLU A 89 4.92 -13.51 15.16
CA GLU A 89 4.25 -13.16 16.41
C GLU A 89 5.28 -12.86 17.49
N THR A 90 5.02 -11.82 18.28
CA THR A 90 5.82 -11.46 19.46
C THR A 90 4.92 -11.31 20.68
N ASP A 91 5.42 -11.73 21.84
CA ASP A 91 4.84 -11.51 23.17
C ASP A 91 5.43 -10.27 23.88
N GLU A 92 6.47 -9.67 23.30
CA GLU A 92 7.17 -8.52 23.88
C GLU A 92 6.49 -7.18 23.56
N LEU A 93 5.78 -7.09 22.41
CA LEU A 93 5.16 -5.85 21.93
C LEU A 93 3.73 -6.11 21.46
N SER A 94 2.87 -5.15 21.72
CA SER A 94 1.48 -5.18 21.17
C SER A 94 1.47 -4.90 19.68
N SER A 95 0.41 -5.34 19.03
CA SER A 95 0.13 -5.01 17.62
C SER A 95 -0.04 -3.52 17.42
N GLY A 96 0.29 -3.03 16.22
CA GLY A 96 0.09 -1.65 15.81
C GLY A 96 -1.38 -1.24 15.80
N ALA A 97 -1.65 0.03 16.10
CA ALA A 97 -2.99 0.60 16.04
C ALA A 97 -2.95 2.08 15.62
N THR A 98 -3.88 2.50 14.80
CA THR A 98 -4.10 3.90 14.46
C THR A 98 -5.48 4.32 14.93
N ILE A 99 -5.55 5.41 15.71
CA ILE A 99 -6.81 6.08 16.02
C ILE A 99 -7.02 7.16 14.95
N VAL A 100 -8.11 7.05 14.22
CA VAL A 100 -8.49 8.00 13.17
C VAL A 100 -9.67 8.82 13.68
N LEU A 101 -9.47 10.13 13.82
CA LEU A 101 -10.51 11.08 14.19
C LEU A 101 -11.01 11.78 12.93
N ASN A 102 -12.25 11.52 12.54
CA ASN A 102 -12.83 11.98 11.28
C ASN A 102 -13.69 13.23 11.49
N TYR A 103 -13.35 14.30 10.80
CA TYR A 103 -14.01 15.61 10.86
C TYR A 103 -14.65 16.00 9.51
N GLY A 104 -15.29 15.05 8.84
CA GLY A 104 -15.85 15.24 7.51
C GLY A 104 -14.81 15.09 6.42
N GLU A 105 -14.33 16.18 5.81
CA GLU A 105 -13.29 16.13 4.78
C GLU A 105 -11.87 15.99 5.37
N ASP A 106 -11.68 16.44 6.61
CA ASP A 106 -10.40 16.41 7.33
C ASP A 106 -10.35 15.26 8.33
N ARG A 107 -9.14 14.82 8.65
CA ARG A 107 -8.89 13.78 9.65
C ARG A 107 -7.59 14.02 10.41
N ALA A 108 -7.59 13.64 11.68
CA ALA A 108 -6.38 13.52 12.49
C ALA A 108 -6.10 12.04 12.78
N MET A 109 -4.84 11.66 12.80
CA MET A 109 -4.42 10.27 13.05
C MET A 109 -3.34 10.23 14.12
N VAL A 110 -3.46 9.24 15.03
CA VAL A 110 -2.45 8.93 16.03
C VAL A 110 -2.13 7.44 15.94
N THR A 111 -0.89 7.11 15.59
CA THR A 111 -0.45 5.73 15.39
C THR A 111 0.48 5.28 16.51
N TYR A 112 0.14 4.16 17.14
CA TYR A 112 1.05 3.35 17.93
C TYR A 112 1.63 2.27 17.02
N GLN A 113 2.95 2.31 16.80
CA GLN A 113 3.61 1.39 15.86
C GLN A 113 3.66 -0.05 16.40
N GLY A 114 3.92 -0.24 17.70
CA GLY A 114 4.00 -1.56 18.30
C GLY A 114 5.00 -2.48 17.60
N ALA A 115 4.61 -3.74 17.42
CA ALA A 115 5.46 -4.79 16.85
C ALA A 115 5.99 -4.46 15.44
N MET A 116 5.24 -3.71 14.61
CA MET A 116 5.69 -3.37 13.26
C MET A 116 6.96 -2.51 13.21
N ALA A 117 7.28 -1.79 14.30
CA ALA A 117 8.45 -0.92 14.34
C ALA A 117 9.78 -1.68 14.42
N VAL A 118 9.77 -2.90 14.95
CA VAL A 118 10.98 -3.65 15.26
C VAL A 118 11.29 -4.76 14.26
N MET A 119 10.35 -5.12 13.39
CA MET A 119 10.60 -6.12 12.36
C MET A 119 11.72 -5.68 11.42
N SER A 120 12.72 -6.51 11.27
CA SER A 120 13.93 -6.27 10.48
C SER A 120 14.19 -7.43 9.51
N PHE A 121 15.21 -7.29 8.67
CA PHE A 121 15.57 -8.35 7.72
C PHE A 121 15.99 -9.67 8.39
N VAL A 122 16.52 -9.64 9.61
CA VAL A 122 16.94 -10.87 10.31
C VAL A 122 15.75 -11.73 10.73
N ASP A 123 14.60 -11.11 11.00
CA ASP A 123 13.39 -11.78 11.43
C ASP A 123 12.67 -12.50 10.28
N ILE A 124 12.92 -12.09 9.03
CA ILE A 124 12.32 -12.67 7.85
C ILE A 124 12.98 -14.00 7.49
N ASP A 125 12.22 -15.09 7.43
CA ASP A 125 12.70 -16.36 6.89
C ASP A 125 13.10 -16.20 5.42
N LYS A 126 14.38 -16.38 5.12
CA LYS A 126 14.93 -16.18 3.78
C LYS A 126 14.34 -17.12 2.73
N SER A 127 13.77 -18.25 3.14
CA SER A 127 13.12 -19.20 2.23
C SER A 127 11.87 -18.62 1.55
N VAL A 128 11.28 -17.55 2.11
CA VAL A 128 10.08 -16.91 1.53
C VAL A 128 10.39 -16.27 0.17
N PHE A 129 11.64 -15.79 -0.04
CA PHE A 129 12.06 -15.20 -1.32
C PHE A 129 12.08 -16.22 -2.47
N GLU A 130 12.32 -17.48 -2.17
CA GLU A 130 12.26 -18.56 -3.17
C GLU A 130 10.81 -18.94 -3.53
N LYS A 131 9.86 -18.62 -2.66
CA LYS A 131 8.45 -19.00 -2.76
C LYS A 131 7.58 -18.01 -3.55
N CYS A 132 8.04 -16.78 -3.83
CA CYS A 132 7.27 -15.74 -4.50
C CYS A 132 7.91 -15.29 -5.82
N ARG A 133 7.10 -14.70 -6.71
CA ARG A 133 7.56 -14.09 -7.97
C ARG A 133 7.91 -12.63 -7.77
N HIS A 134 7.20 -11.97 -6.87
CA HIS A 134 7.27 -10.54 -6.63
C HIS A 134 7.15 -10.24 -5.13
N ILE A 135 7.83 -9.20 -4.67
CA ILE A 135 7.72 -8.67 -3.32
C ILE A 135 7.21 -7.23 -3.40
N HIS A 136 6.15 -6.94 -2.66
CA HIS A 136 5.68 -5.58 -2.44
C HIS A 136 6.02 -5.11 -1.04
N ILE A 137 6.59 -3.91 -0.92
CA ILE A 137 6.91 -3.25 0.36
C ILE A 137 6.24 -1.89 0.35
N SER A 138 5.54 -1.55 1.45
CA SER A 138 4.99 -0.20 1.63
C SER A 138 5.16 0.35 3.04
N SER A 139 4.87 1.65 3.21
CA SER A 139 4.90 2.37 4.51
C SER A 139 6.21 2.26 5.28
N ILE A 140 7.34 2.41 4.60
CA ILE A 140 8.66 2.21 5.19
C ILE A 140 8.97 3.18 6.35
N PHE A 141 8.36 4.37 6.36
CA PHE A 141 8.55 5.36 7.41
C PHE A 141 7.86 4.99 8.74
N LEU A 142 6.87 4.10 8.70
CA LEU A 142 6.26 3.53 9.90
C LEU A 142 7.04 2.33 10.46
N GLN A 143 8.08 1.87 9.75
CA GLN A 143 8.82 0.65 10.04
C GLN A 143 10.33 0.92 10.11
N PRO A 144 10.82 1.59 11.17
CA PRO A 144 12.21 2.06 11.21
C PRO A 144 13.25 0.94 11.08
N ALA A 145 12.99 -0.25 11.65
CA ALA A 145 13.92 -1.38 11.53
C ALA A 145 13.93 -1.95 10.10
N LEU A 146 12.76 -2.10 9.47
CA LEU A 146 12.66 -2.55 8.07
C LEU A 146 13.28 -1.52 7.11
N LYS A 147 13.02 -0.21 7.34
CA LYS A 147 13.62 0.88 6.55
C LYS A 147 15.15 0.82 6.59
N ALA A 148 15.75 0.60 7.76
CA ALA A 148 17.20 0.49 7.92
C ALA A 148 17.79 -0.68 7.12
N ASP A 149 17.04 -1.75 6.92
CA ASP A 149 17.44 -2.94 6.16
C ASP A 149 16.89 -2.99 4.73
N LEU A 150 16.21 -1.95 4.26
CA LEU A 150 15.51 -1.95 2.95
C LEU A 150 16.45 -2.31 1.80
N GLU A 151 17.65 -1.72 1.75
CA GLU A 151 18.64 -2.02 0.72
C GLU A 151 19.02 -3.51 0.73
N LYS A 152 19.22 -4.11 1.89
CA LYS A 152 19.56 -5.53 2.04
C LYS A 152 18.44 -6.43 1.55
N ILE A 153 17.18 -6.07 1.86
CA ILE A 153 15.99 -6.82 1.43
C ILE A 153 15.87 -6.81 -0.08
N LEU A 154 16.00 -5.63 -0.69
CA LEU A 154 15.87 -5.43 -2.13
C LEU A 154 17.02 -6.12 -2.90
N ASP A 155 18.26 -6.00 -2.41
CA ASP A 155 19.40 -6.68 -3.01
C ASP A 155 19.29 -8.20 -2.91
N TYR A 156 18.85 -8.71 -1.76
CA TYR A 156 18.59 -10.15 -1.59
C TYR A 156 17.50 -10.65 -2.55
N ALA A 157 16.38 -9.92 -2.68
CA ALA A 157 15.32 -10.24 -3.64
C ALA A 157 15.87 -10.30 -5.08
N ARG A 158 16.67 -9.30 -5.47
CA ARG A 158 17.33 -9.23 -6.78
C ARG A 158 18.21 -10.44 -7.05
N VAL A 159 19.03 -10.85 -6.07
CA VAL A 159 19.90 -12.04 -6.18
C VAL A 159 19.08 -13.32 -6.36
N GLN A 160 17.89 -13.41 -5.72
CA GLN A 160 16.98 -14.55 -5.88
C GLN A 160 16.14 -14.48 -7.17
N GLY A 161 16.34 -13.47 -8.00
CA GLY A 161 15.55 -13.29 -9.23
C GLY A 161 14.08 -12.94 -8.98
N VAL A 162 13.79 -12.30 -7.83
CA VAL A 162 12.45 -11.83 -7.44
C VAL A 162 12.34 -10.35 -7.77
N THR A 163 11.29 -9.97 -8.47
CA THR A 163 10.99 -8.56 -8.74
C THR A 163 10.41 -7.88 -7.51
N THR A 164 10.55 -6.55 -7.42
CA THR A 164 10.13 -5.79 -6.24
C THR A 164 9.30 -4.58 -6.61
N SER A 165 8.34 -4.21 -5.78
CA SER A 165 7.69 -2.90 -5.82
C SER A 165 7.76 -2.21 -4.46
N LEU A 166 7.86 -0.88 -4.50
CA LEU A 166 7.99 -0.04 -3.32
C LEU A 166 7.00 1.13 -3.39
N ASP A 167 6.23 1.32 -2.33
CA ASP A 167 5.44 2.51 -2.05
C ASP A 167 5.87 3.08 -0.70
N THR A 168 6.54 4.23 -0.69
CA THR A 168 7.09 4.78 0.56
C THR A 168 6.02 5.23 1.54
N GLN A 169 4.87 5.65 1.02
CA GLN A 169 3.80 6.29 1.77
C GLN A 169 4.27 7.59 2.46
N TRP A 170 3.42 8.16 3.32
CA TRP A 170 3.71 9.39 4.04
C TRP A 170 4.77 9.18 5.13
N ASP A 171 5.72 10.12 5.24
CA ASP A 171 6.64 10.18 6.38
C ASP A 171 6.00 11.01 7.51
N PRO A 172 5.58 10.38 8.64
CA PRO A 172 4.97 11.11 9.75
C PRO A 172 5.94 12.09 10.45
N THR A 173 7.25 11.96 10.23
CA THR A 173 8.26 12.89 10.75
C THR A 173 8.49 14.07 9.83
N GLU A 174 8.01 14.00 8.58
CA GLU A 174 8.22 14.98 7.51
C GLU A 174 9.69 15.28 7.18
N ILE A 175 10.62 14.44 7.63
CA ILE A 175 12.07 14.56 7.34
C ILE A 175 12.40 14.05 5.95
N TRP A 176 11.65 13.03 5.46
CA TRP A 176 11.80 12.41 4.15
C TRP A 176 13.21 11.84 3.90
N ASP A 177 13.84 11.32 4.96
CA ASP A 177 15.15 10.68 4.89
C ASP A 177 15.08 9.38 4.09
N PHE A 178 15.30 9.49 2.78
CA PHE A 178 15.25 8.39 1.83
C PHE A 178 16.27 8.61 0.69
N ASP A 179 17.30 7.79 0.68
CA ASP A 179 18.31 7.85 -0.40
C ASP A 179 17.80 7.14 -1.65
N TYR A 180 17.00 7.86 -2.45
CA TYR A 180 16.45 7.32 -3.69
C TYR A 180 17.53 6.93 -4.70
N THR A 181 18.74 7.51 -4.62
CA THR A 181 19.83 7.20 -5.57
C THR A 181 20.39 5.80 -5.36
N ARG A 182 20.34 5.30 -4.12
CA ARG A 182 20.77 3.95 -3.75
C ARG A 182 19.66 2.92 -3.85
N ILE A 183 18.46 3.30 -3.45
CA ILE A 183 17.33 2.36 -3.31
C ILE A 183 16.63 2.10 -4.66
N LEU A 184 16.31 3.14 -5.44
CA LEU A 184 15.51 2.97 -6.67
C LEU A 184 16.15 2.08 -7.73
N PRO A 185 17.48 1.99 -7.90
CA PRO A 185 18.09 1.02 -8.80
C PRO A 185 17.81 -0.45 -8.47
N LEU A 186 17.46 -0.75 -7.21
CA LEU A 186 17.13 -2.10 -6.73
C LEU A 186 15.63 -2.41 -6.83
N VAL A 187 14.78 -1.40 -7.06
CA VAL A 187 13.32 -1.53 -7.13
C VAL A 187 12.89 -1.75 -8.58
N SER A 188 12.07 -2.77 -8.83
CA SER A 188 11.53 -3.00 -10.19
C SER A 188 10.45 -2.00 -10.56
N VAL A 189 9.52 -1.70 -9.61
CA VAL A 189 8.43 -0.74 -9.79
C VAL A 189 8.28 0.15 -8.56
N PHE A 190 8.52 1.45 -8.71
CA PHE A 190 8.33 2.46 -7.66
C PHE A 190 6.96 3.14 -7.82
N LEU A 191 6.18 3.24 -6.74
CA LEU A 191 4.75 3.59 -6.77
C LEU A 191 4.39 4.77 -5.85
N PRO A 192 5.09 5.90 -5.88
CA PRO A 192 4.78 7.05 -5.04
C PRO A 192 3.53 7.79 -5.53
N ASN A 193 2.96 8.65 -4.69
CA ASN A 193 2.10 9.71 -5.19
C ASN A 193 2.89 10.99 -5.54
N GLU A 194 2.23 11.93 -6.22
CA GLU A 194 2.82 13.19 -6.68
C GLU A 194 3.47 13.97 -5.52
N LYS A 195 2.75 14.09 -4.39
CA LYS A 195 3.22 14.85 -3.23
C LYS A 195 4.40 14.17 -2.52
N GLU A 196 4.31 12.87 -2.31
CA GLU A 196 5.39 12.07 -1.73
C GLU A 196 6.66 12.19 -2.57
N LEU A 197 6.55 12.05 -3.89
CA LEU A 197 7.71 12.14 -4.77
C LEU A 197 8.38 13.52 -4.71
N MET A 198 7.60 14.60 -4.70
CA MET A 198 8.15 15.95 -4.58
C MET A 198 8.88 16.16 -3.24
N LEU A 199 8.32 15.64 -2.14
CA LEU A 199 8.93 15.73 -0.82
C LEU A 199 10.19 14.86 -0.70
N LEU A 200 10.16 13.61 -1.18
CA LEU A 200 11.32 12.71 -1.21
C LEU A 200 12.51 13.29 -2.00
N THR A 201 12.23 14.08 -3.01
CA THR A 201 13.27 14.66 -3.87
C THR A 201 13.56 16.11 -3.56
N SER A 202 12.88 16.70 -2.56
CA SER A 202 12.95 18.14 -2.25
C SER A 202 12.75 18.98 -3.51
N SER A 203 11.64 18.75 -4.22
CA SER A 203 11.28 19.40 -5.48
C SER A 203 10.00 20.22 -5.32
N GLU A 204 9.92 21.35 -6.05
CA GLU A 204 8.75 22.22 -6.07
C GLU A 204 7.71 21.79 -7.12
N THR A 205 8.13 21.03 -8.12
CA THR A 205 7.26 20.58 -9.21
C THR A 205 7.45 19.08 -9.49
N ILE A 206 6.41 18.46 -10.06
CA ILE A 206 6.48 17.06 -10.44
C ILE A 206 7.53 16.82 -11.55
N ASP A 207 7.70 17.75 -12.49
CA ASP A 207 8.67 17.63 -13.56
C ASP A 207 10.10 17.64 -13.03
N GLU A 208 10.39 18.50 -12.04
CA GLU A 208 11.67 18.49 -11.35
C GLU A 208 11.91 17.18 -10.61
N ALA A 209 10.91 16.71 -9.86
CA ALA A 209 10.97 15.46 -9.11
C ALA A 209 11.22 14.26 -10.03
N VAL A 210 10.51 14.18 -11.15
CA VAL A 210 10.70 13.17 -12.20
C VAL A 210 12.11 13.25 -12.79
N GLY A 211 12.60 14.44 -13.07
CA GLY A 211 13.97 14.66 -13.57
C GLY A 211 15.03 14.10 -12.62
N LYS A 212 14.84 14.27 -11.30
CA LYS A 212 15.76 13.76 -10.26
C LYS A 212 15.77 12.24 -10.15
N ILE A 213 14.61 11.58 -10.23
CA ILE A 213 14.55 10.11 -10.09
C ILE A 213 14.79 9.34 -11.37
N LYS A 214 14.52 9.92 -12.55
CA LYS A 214 14.59 9.25 -13.85
C LYS A 214 15.92 8.52 -14.12
N PRO A 215 17.09 9.04 -13.70
CA PRO A 215 18.36 8.31 -13.86
C PRO A 215 18.47 7.02 -13.03
N TYR A 216 17.70 6.89 -11.95
CA TYR A 216 17.86 5.83 -10.96
C TYR A 216 16.75 4.78 -11.03
N VAL A 217 15.54 5.13 -11.48
CA VAL A 217 14.43 4.17 -11.55
C VAL A 217 14.59 3.16 -12.68
N ASN A 218 14.15 1.93 -12.47
CA ASN A 218 13.83 1.01 -13.56
C ASN A 218 12.47 1.38 -14.15
N THR A 219 11.44 1.42 -13.30
CA THR A 219 10.10 1.92 -13.60
C THR A 219 9.57 2.67 -12.39
N ALA A 220 8.93 3.82 -12.60
CA ALA A 220 8.07 4.44 -11.60
C ALA A 220 6.69 4.70 -12.20
N ILE A 221 5.63 4.50 -11.40
CA ILE A 221 4.27 4.89 -11.76
C ILE A 221 3.77 5.81 -10.65
N ILE A 222 3.71 7.10 -10.97
CA ILE A 222 3.41 8.17 -10.02
C ILE A 222 1.92 8.40 -10.01
N LYS A 223 1.28 8.19 -8.86
CA LYS A 223 -0.15 8.41 -8.63
C LYS A 223 -0.43 9.91 -8.53
N MET A 224 -1.36 10.44 -9.33
CA MET A 224 -1.72 11.86 -9.39
C MET A 224 -3.19 12.10 -9.00
N GLY A 225 -3.75 11.22 -8.16
CA GLY A 225 -5.13 11.30 -7.69
C GLY A 225 -6.14 11.27 -8.84
N SER A 226 -7.12 12.17 -8.81
CA SER A 226 -8.15 12.27 -9.85
C SER A 226 -7.63 12.67 -11.23
N LYS A 227 -6.40 13.18 -11.35
CA LYS A 227 -5.78 13.46 -12.64
C LYS A 227 -5.43 12.18 -13.39
N GLY A 228 -4.95 11.13 -12.68
CA GLY A 228 -4.49 9.88 -13.28
C GLY A 228 -3.13 9.45 -12.74
N SER A 229 -2.26 9.00 -13.63
CA SER A 229 -0.91 8.56 -13.25
C SER A 229 0.12 8.83 -14.36
N LEU A 230 1.40 8.87 -13.97
CA LEU A 230 2.52 9.12 -14.86
C LEU A 230 3.48 7.92 -14.81
N LEU A 231 3.67 7.23 -15.91
CA LEU A 231 4.67 6.16 -16.08
C LEU A 231 6.01 6.79 -16.48
N VAL A 232 7.04 6.49 -15.70
CA VAL A 232 8.41 6.97 -15.91
C VAL A 232 9.35 5.77 -16.03
N ARG A 233 10.13 5.72 -17.12
CA ARG A 233 11.15 4.71 -17.36
C ARG A 233 12.49 5.37 -17.68
N ARG A 234 13.57 4.72 -17.31
CA ARG A 234 14.91 5.21 -17.64
C ARG A 234 15.08 5.29 -19.17
N GLY A 235 15.49 6.46 -19.66
CA GLY A 235 15.76 6.67 -21.08
C GLY A 235 14.54 6.89 -21.97
N GLU A 236 13.32 6.87 -21.42
CA GLU A 236 12.08 7.10 -22.17
C GLU A 236 11.38 8.39 -21.73
N GLU A 237 10.52 8.94 -22.59
CA GLU A 237 9.68 10.06 -22.19
C GLU A 237 8.56 9.58 -21.27
N PRO A 238 8.21 10.35 -20.21
CA PRO A 238 7.12 10.02 -19.32
C PRO A 238 5.78 9.91 -20.05
N ALA A 239 5.00 8.86 -19.74
CA ALA A 239 3.71 8.60 -20.36
C ALA A 239 2.57 8.83 -19.34
N PHE A 240 1.76 9.86 -19.58
CA PHE A 240 0.60 10.18 -18.75
C PHE A 240 -0.62 9.37 -19.18
N LEU A 241 -1.38 8.86 -18.18
CA LEU A 241 -2.67 8.21 -18.40
C LEU A 241 -3.72 8.81 -17.46
N PRO A 242 -4.86 9.33 -17.99
CA PRO A 242 -5.91 9.89 -17.15
C PRO A 242 -6.58 8.83 -16.27
N SER A 243 -7.14 9.26 -15.13
CA SER A 243 -7.85 8.37 -14.23
C SER A 243 -9.25 8.02 -14.77
N PHE A 244 -9.85 7.00 -14.17
CA PHE A 244 -11.29 6.73 -14.28
C PHE A 244 -12.02 7.59 -13.24
N LEU A 245 -12.72 8.62 -13.67
CA LEU A 245 -13.36 9.55 -12.74
C LEU A 245 -14.57 8.90 -12.07
N ASN A 246 -14.55 8.86 -10.74
CA ASN A 246 -15.72 8.58 -9.92
C ASN A 246 -16.37 9.91 -9.51
N THR A 247 -17.60 10.16 -9.96
CA THR A 247 -18.36 11.38 -9.62
C THR A 247 -19.10 11.29 -8.29
N GLU A 248 -19.15 10.11 -7.68
CA GLU A 248 -19.82 9.83 -6.41
C GLU A 248 -18.84 9.11 -5.48
N VAL A 249 -17.83 9.85 -5.04
CA VAL A 249 -16.79 9.33 -4.11
C VAL A 249 -17.42 9.10 -2.74
N VAL A 250 -17.28 7.88 -2.23
CA VAL A 250 -17.69 7.51 -0.86
C VAL A 250 -16.54 7.74 0.11
N ASP A 251 -15.34 7.23 -0.24
CA ASP A 251 -14.14 7.34 0.58
C ASP A 251 -12.91 7.19 -0.33
N ALA A 252 -11.81 7.86 0.02
CA ALA A 252 -10.55 7.77 -0.70
C ALA A 252 -9.46 6.99 0.06
N ILE A 253 -9.77 6.47 1.26
CA ILE A 253 -8.84 5.66 2.05
C ILE A 253 -8.47 4.40 1.26
N GLY A 254 -7.17 4.11 1.14
CA GLY A 254 -6.69 2.92 0.44
C GLY A 254 -6.77 2.99 -1.09
N ALA A 255 -7.15 4.13 -1.69
CA ALA A 255 -7.20 4.25 -3.15
C ALA A 255 -5.81 4.08 -3.79
N GLY A 256 -4.75 4.59 -3.14
CA GLY A 256 -3.36 4.38 -3.55
C GLY A 256 -2.93 2.92 -3.44
N ASP A 257 -3.30 2.24 -2.37
CA ASP A 257 -2.98 0.83 -2.14
C ASP A 257 -3.72 -0.07 -3.13
N SER A 258 -4.97 0.28 -3.44
CA SER A 258 -5.78 -0.39 -4.47
C SER A 258 -5.22 -0.17 -5.87
N PHE A 259 -4.70 1.03 -6.16
CA PHE A 259 -3.94 1.28 -7.39
C PHE A 259 -2.72 0.36 -7.47
N ASN A 260 -1.93 0.29 -6.39
CA ASN A 260 -0.76 -0.58 -6.31
C ASN A 260 -1.14 -2.05 -6.52
N ALA A 261 -2.21 -2.53 -5.86
CA ALA A 261 -2.72 -3.89 -5.99
C ALA A 261 -3.11 -4.22 -7.44
N GLY A 262 -3.85 -3.35 -8.10
CA GLY A 262 -4.21 -3.52 -9.51
C GLY A 262 -3.00 -3.54 -10.43
N CYS A 263 -2.12 -2.54 -10.29
CA CYS A 263 -0.91 -2.43 -11.09
C CYS A 263 -0.02 -3.68 -10.96
N ILE A 264 0.29 -4.10 -9.74
CA ILE A 264 1.19 -5.23 -9.48
C ILE A 264 0.55 -6.57 -9.83
N SER A 265 -0.78 -6.71 -9.67
CA SER A 265 -1.50 -7.92 -10.13
C SER A 265 -1.34 -8.18 -11.63
N ARG A 266 -1.25 -7.13 -12.45
CA ARG A 266 -1.00 -7.24 -13.89
C ARG A 266 0.48 -7.41 -14.19
N PHE A 267 1.33 -6.70 -13.47
CA PHE A 267 2.78 -6.82 -13.60
C PHE A 267 3.29 -8.25 -13.41
N VAL A 268 2.82 -8.96 -12.37
CA VAL A 268 3.22 -10.36 -12.11
C VAL A 268 2.70 -11.36 -13.14
N LYS A 269 1.68 -10.99 -13.92
CA LYS A 269 1.18 -11.75 -15.07
C LYS A 269 2.00 -11.49 -16.34
N GLY A 270 2.93 -10.50 -16.32
CA GLY A 270 3.77 -10.13 -17.46
C GLY A 270 3.06 -9.26 -18.49
N GLU A 271 2.01 -8.55 -18.09
CA GLU A 271 1.32 -7.57 -18.94
C GLU A 271 2.20 -6.32 -19.16
N THR A 272 1.87 -5.50 -20.16
CA THR A 272 2.63 -4.26 -20.44
C THR A 272 2.54 -3.28 -19.27
N LEU A 273 3.54 -2.40 -19.11
CA LEU A 273 3.51 -1.40 -18.04
C LEU A 273 2.35 -0.41 -18.20
N GLU A 274 1.97 -0.13 -19.43
CA GLU A 274 0.82 0.70 -19.78
C GLU A 274 -0.52 0.03 -19.34
N ASP A 275 -0.64 -1.28 -19.49
CA ASP A 275 -1.79 -2.05 -19.00
C ASP A 275 -1.80 -2.12 -17.48
N CYS A 276 -0.63 -2.30 -16.85
CA CYS A 276 -0.48 -2.22 -15.40
C CYS A 276 -0.90 -0.85 -14.85
N GLN A 277 -0.44 0.24 -15.47
CA GLN A 277 -0.81 1.61 -15.12
C GLN A 277 -2.32 1.85 -15.27
N ARG A 278 -2.90 1.43 -16.41
CA ARG A 278 -4.34 1.55 -16.68
C ARG A 278 -5.17 0.80 -15.65
N PHE A 279 -4.77 -0.43 -15.34
CA PHE A 279 -5.50 -1.25 -14.37
C PHE A 279 -5.35 -0.70 -12.95
N GLY A 280 -4.18 -0.15 -12.59
CA GLY A 280 -3.99 0.60 -11.35
C GLY A 280 -4.93 1.80 -11.24
N ASN A 281 -5.04 2.64 -12.29
CA ASN A 281 -5.99 3.74 -12.32
C ASN A 281 -7.44 3.27 -12.11
N LEU A 282 -7.82 2.14 -12.71
CA LEU A 282 -9.17 1.59 -12.55
C LEU A 282 -9.41 1.09 -11.13
N THR A 283 -8.49 0.32 -10.55
CA THR A 283 -8.66 -0.23 -9.20
C THR A 283 -8.60 0.85 -8.12
N GLY A 284 -7.79 1.89 -8.30
CA GLY A 284 -7.82 3.08 -7.44
C GLY A 284 -9.18 3.79 -7.50
N ALA A 285 -9.78 3.91 -8.69
CA ALA A 285 -11.11 4.49 -8.85
C ALA A 285 -12.22 3.59 -8.26
N ILE A 286 -12.13 2.26 -8.44
CA ILE A 286 -13.06 1.28 -7.83
C ILE A 286 -13.05 1.42 -6.31
N ASN A 287 -11.88 1.57 -5.68
CA ASN A 287 -11.79 1.74 -4.23
C ASN A 287 -12.66 2.89 -3.73
N THR A 288 -12.71 3.99 -4.45
CA THR A 288 -13.46 5.19 -4.01
C THR A 288 -14.98 5.02 -4.00
N THR A 289 -15.52 3.88 -4.44
CA THR A 289 -16.96 3.59 -4.48
C THR A 289 -17.52 3.00 -3.19
N ALA A 290 -16.67 2.66 -2.22
CA ALA A 290 -17.08 2.11 -0.92
C ALA A 290 -16.20 2.66 0.20
N ALA A 291 -16.67 2.56 1.44
CA ALA A 291 -15.91 2.99 2.60
C ALA A 291 -14.76 2.03 2.94
N GLY A 292 -13.63 2.60 3.37
CA GLY A 292 -12.43 1.89 3.78
C GLY A 292 -11.61 1.30 2.63
N GLY A 293 -10.37 0.89 2.93
CA GLY A 293 -9.41 0.46 1.92
C GLY A 293 -9.76 -0.83 1.17
N THR A 294 -10.65 -1.68 1.70
CA THR A 294 -11.00 -2.99 1.13
C THR A 294 -12.49 -3.18 0.84
N GLY A 295 -13.34 -2.17 1.12
CA GLY A 295 -14.79 -2.30 1.02
C GLY A 295 -15.28 -2.61 -0.40
N ALA A 296 -14.71 -1.98 -1.41
CA ALA A 296 -15.05 -2.21 -2.83
C ALA A 296 -14.50 -3.56 -3.37
N PHE A 297 -13.60 -4.22 -2.64
CA PHE A 297 -12.91 -5.46 -3.03
C PHE A 297 -13.45 -6.68 -2.24
N ALA A 298 -14.78 -6.79 -2.12
CA ALA A 298 -15.41 -7.90 -1.41
C ALA A 298 -15.16 -9.25 -2.11
N ASP A 299 -15.38 -9.30 -3.42
CA ASP A 299 -15.14 -10.46 -4.28
C ASP A 299 -14.99 -10.04 -5.76
N LYS A 300 -14.55 -10.97 -6.60
CA LYS A 300 -14.32 -10.72 -8.04
C LYS A 300 -15.56 -10.20 -8.76
N LYS A 301 -16.73 -10.76 -8.48
CA LYS A 301 -17.99 -10.39 -9.12
C LYS A 301 -18.36 -8.93 -8.82
N THR A 302 -18.23 -8.54 -7.54
CA THR A 302 -18.46 -7.16 -7.10
C THR A 302 -17.53 -6.19 -7.83
N ILE A 303 -16.23 -6.51 -7.90
CA ILE A 303 -15.23 -5.68 -8.61
C ILE A 303 -15.59 -5.54 -10.10
N GLU A 304 -15.91 -6.65 -10.78
CA GLU A 304 -16.32 -6.66 -12.20
C GLU A 304 -17.60 -5.86 -12.45
N GLU A 305 -18.58 -5.96 -11.55
CA GLU A 305 -19.83 -5.20 -11.61
C GLU A 305 -19.59 -3.69 -11.42
N ILE A 306 -18.76 -3.28 -10.45
CA ILE A 306 -18.40 -1.88 -10.24
C ILE A 306 -17.65 -1.35 -11.48
N ALA A 307 -16.66 -2.07 -11.99
CA ALA A 307 -15.90 -1.69 -13.17
C ALA A 307 -16.82 -1.43 -14.38
N ARG A 308 -17.78 -2.33 -14.61
CA ARG A 308 -18.72 -2.22 -15.71
C ARG A 308 -19.73 -1.08 -15.51
N ASN A 309 -20.38 -1.03 -14.34
CA ASN A 309 -21.53 -0.15 -14.12
C ASN A 309 -21.12 1.30 -13.82
N ARG A 310 -19.96 1.51 -13.15
CA ARG A 310 -19.50 2.85 -12.77
C ARG A 310 -18.49 3.43 -13.76
N PHE A 311 -17.66 2.60 -14.38
CA PHE A 311 -16.54 3.03 -15.21
C PHE A 311 -16.62 2.56 -16.65
N ASN A 312 -17.68 1.83 -17.04
CA ASN A 312 -17.86 1.26 -18.39
C ASN A 312 -16.66 0.42 -18.85
N GLN A 313 -16.05 -0.33 -17.89
CA GLN A 313 -14.92 -1.20 -18.17
C GLN A 313 -15.32 -2.66 -18.01
N HIS A 314 -15.05 -3.47 -19.04
CA HIS A 314 -15.24 -4.93 -19.00
C HIS A 314 -13.90 -5.56 -18.63
N ILE A 315 -13.81 -6.09 -17.41
CA ILE A 315 -12.62 -6.80 -16.90
C ILE A 315 -13.01 -8.23 -16.54
N THR A 316 -12.02 -9.13 -16.60
CA THR A 316 -12.11 -10.51 -16.10
C THR A 316 -10.95 -10.77 -15.15
N LEU A 317 -11.25 -11.29 -13.94
CA LEU A 317 -10.29 -11.46 -12.85
C LEU A 317 -9.93 -12.93 -12.62
#